data_a6aaeaab7504e615e6acbf687f780cf6
#
_entry.id   a6aaeaab7504e615e6acbf687f780cf6
#
_cell.length_a   1.000
_cell.length_b   1.000
_cell.length_c   1.000
_cell.angle_alpha   90.00
_cell.angle_beta   90.00
_cell.angle_gamma   90.00
#
_symmetry.space_group_name_H-M   'P 1'
#
loop_
_entity.id
_entity.type
_entity.pdbx_description
1 polymer ?
#
loop_
_entity_poly.entity_id
_entity_poly.type
_entity_poly.pdbx_seq_one_letter_code
_entity_poly.pdbx_strand_id
1 'polypeptide(L)'
;SLVSPMPVQQTILPQAQSNIRIIGTLFDSYILVEYADNLMLIDQQAVHERVMFDRMMKALDQHRCGQEMLVPMIVSLTRREQQLLDEHARELADIGLVVEPFGENEVSIRSIPMILGQPQAAGLLRDIIDQLENERGVVSLEKRRAAILALACKRSVRSGERLNDADIRELVSRVADKRVIPASPRGTPLVVALNKTDIDRRFRRMQ
;
A
#
# COMPACT_ATOMS: atom_id res chain seq x y z
N SER A 1 50.45 -8.13 -37.42
CA SER A 1 49.28 -7.29 -37.62
C SER A 1 48.29 -7.50 -36.51
N LEU A 2 48.30 -6.58 -35.53
CA LEU A 2 47.39 -6.58 -34.41
C LEU A 2 46.12 -5.83 -34.83
N VAL A 3 45.00 -6.53 -34.89
CA VAL A 3 43.69 -5.96 -35.12
C VAL A 3 43.17 -5.45 -33.78
N SER A 4 43.09 -4.12 -33.61
CA SER A 4 42.48 -3.47 -32.49
C SER A 4 40.96 -3.75 -32.46
N PRO A 5 40.37 -4.10 -31.30
CA PRO A 5 38.94 -4.26 -31.22
C PRO A 5 38.26 -2.88 -31.35
N MET A 6 37.28 -2.78 -32.24
CA MET A 6 36.42 -1.63 -32.37
C MET A 6 35.58 -1.41 -31.08
N PRO A 7 35.44 -0.17 -30.62
CA PRO A 7 34.58 0.09 -29.48
C PRO A 7 33.12 -0.21 -29.82
N VAL A 8 32.50 -1.08 -29.05
CA VAL A 8 31.06 -1.33 -29.10
C VAL A 8 30.37 -0.04 -28.69
N GLN A 9 29.82 0.69 -29.63
CA GLN A 9 28.88 1.78 -29.35
C GLN A 9 27.67 1.18 -28.67
N GLN A 10 27.60 1.36 -27.35
CA GLN A 10 26.36 1.19 -26.62
C GLN A 10 25.37 2.21 -27.21
N THR A 11 24.46 1.74 -28.02
CA THR A 11 23.29 2.48 -28.45
C THR A 11 22.49 2.76 -27.18
N ILE A 12 22.67 3.95 -26.60
CA ILE A 12 21.77 4.49 -25.59
C ILE A 12 20.44 4.65 -26.33
N LEU A 13 19.55 3.67 -26.17
CA LEU A 13 18.17 3.82 -26.55
C LEU A 13 17.68 5.12 -25.90
N PRO A 14 17.14 6.08 -26.67
CA PRO A 14 16.57 7.27 -26.09
C PRO A 14 15.54 6.78 -25.07
N GLN A 15 15.72 7.14 -23.80
CA GLN A 15 14.65 7.06 -22.82
C GLN A 15 13.51 7.83 -23.45
N ALA A 16 12.52 7.10 -23.94
CA ALA A 16 11.26 7.69 -24.32
C ALA A 16 10.77 8.40 -23.07
N GLN A 17 10.94 9.71 -23.03
CA GLN A 17 10.24 10.57 -22.11
C GLN A 17 8.77 10.31 -22.44
N SER A 18 8.20 9.36 -21.74
CA SER A 18 6.82 9.00 -21.88
C SER A 18 6.04 10.29 -21.63
N ASN A 19 5.34 10.77 -22.64
CA ASN A 19 4.49 11.95 -22.57
C ASN A 19 3.33 11.67 -21.60
N ILE A 20 3.65 11.69 -20.30
CA ILE A 20 2.67 11.60 -19.23
C ILE A 20 2.08 12.98 -19.06
N ARG A 21 0.80 13.10 -19.40
CA ARG A 21 0.03 14.31 -19.18
C ARG A 21 -0.99 14.10 -18.08
N ILE A 22 -0.78 14.74 -16.94
CA ILE A 22 -1.76 14.78 -15.87
C ILE A 22 -2.86 15.75 -16.28
N ILE A 23 -4.09 15.25 -16.41
CA ILE A 23 -5.26 16.05 -16.81
C ILE A 23 -5.85 16.75 -15.58
N GLY A 24 -5.89 16.03 -14.44
CA GLY A 24 -6.43 16.54 -13.18
C GLY A 24 -6.89 15.44 -12.25
N THR A 25 -7.61 15.84 -11.21
CA THR A 25 -8.24 14.94 -10.25
C THR A 25 -9.75 14.88 -10.49
N LEU A 26 -10.33 13.70 -10.32
CA LEU A 26 -11.74 13.43 -10.47
C LEU A 26 -12.31 12.91 -9.15
N PHE A 27 -13.42 13.51 -8.68
CA PHE A 27 -14.10 13.14 -7.43
C PHE A 27 -13.19 13.14 -6.19
N ASP A 28 -12.13 13.96 -6.17
CA ASP A 28 -11.11 14.01 -5.11
C ASP A 28 -10.47 12.64 -4.77
N SER A 29 -10.66 11.64 -5.63
CA SER A 29 -10.27 10.25 -5.42
C SER A 29 -9.40 9.67 -6.53
N TYR A 30 -9.57 10.15 -7.75
CA TYR A 30 -8.89 9.58 -8.92
C TYR A 30 -8.03 10.62 -9.62
N ILE A 31 -6.84 10.21 -10.06
CA ILE A 31 -5.99 11.01 -10.95
C ILE A 31 -6.27 10.58 -12.38
N LEU A 32 -6.55 11.54 -13.23
CA LEU A 32 -6.78 11.35 -14.65
C LEU A 32 -5.51 11.68 -15.43
N VAL A 33 -5.01 10.70 -16.16
CA VAL A 33 -3.73 10.79 -16.87
C VAL A 33 -3.89 10.35 -18.32
N GLU A 34 -3.34 11.12 -19.24
CA GLU A 34 -3.12 10.70 -20.62
C GLU A 34 -1.68 10.18 -20.75
N TYR A 35 -1.54 8.95 -21.26
CA TYR A 35 -0.26 8.32 -21.50
C TYR A 35 -0.30 7.50 -22.78
N ALA A 36 0.51 7.87 -23.76
CA ALA A 36 0.43 7.36 -25.11
C ALA A 36 -1.03 7.45 -25.64
N ASP A 37 -1.59 6.35 -26.15
CA ASP A 37 -2.97 6.29 -26.64
C ASP A 37 -3.98 5.81 -25.56
N ASN A 38 -3.66 5.98 -24.29
CA ASN A 38 -4.52 5.55 -23.19
C ASN A 38 -4.92 6.70 -22.28
N LEU A 39 -6.17 6.68 -21.87
CA LEU A 39 -6.67 7.43 -20.75
C LEU A 39 -6.62 6.52 -19.52
N MET A 40 -5.87 6.92 -18.50
CA MET A 40 -5.68 6.16 -17.27
C MET A 40 -6.38 6.86 -16.12
N LEU A 41 -7.19 6.13 -15.36
CA LEU A 41 -7.68 6.52 -14.05
C LEU A 41 -6.86 5.80 -13.00
N ILE A 42 -6.24 6.57 -12.11
CA ILE A 42 -5.40 6.06 -11.03
C ILE A 42 -6.12 6.34 -9.72
N ASP A 43 -6.38 5.30 -8.94
CA ASP A 43 -6.93 5.43 -7.59
C ASP A 43 -5.85 5.92 -6.63
N GLN A 44 -5.98 7.17 -6.15
CA GLN A 44 -5.00 7.81 -5.27
C GLN A 44 -4.82 7.05 -3.96
N GLN A 45 -5.93 6.64 -3.35
CA GLN A 45 -5.89 5.93 -2.08
C GLN A 45 -5.21 4.58 -2.23
N ALA A 46 -5.60 3.81 -3.25
CA ALA A 46 -5.05 2.49 -3.50
C ALA A 46 -3.55 2.53 -3.82
N VAL A 47 -3.07 3.55 -4.55
CA VAL A 47 -1.64 3.75 -4.80
C VAL A 47 -0.90 4.14 -3.52
N HIS A 48 -1.46 5.02 -2.69
CA HIS A 48 -0.89 5.36 -1.38
C HIS A 48 -0.76 4.13 -0.49
N GLU A 49 -1.83 3.35 -0.35
CA GLU A 49 -1.82 2.08 0.40
C GLU A 49 -0.70 1.16 -0.11
N ARG A 50 -0.54 1.05 -1.42
CA ARG A 50 0.50 0.20 -2.03
C ARG A 50 1.90 0.71 -1.73
N VAL A 51 2.16 2.00 -1.90
CA VAL A 51 3.48 2.59 -1.61
C VAL A 51 3.84 2.44 -0.14
N MET A 52 2.88 2.65 0.77
CA MET A 52 3.08 2.43 2.20
C MET A 52 3.37 0.96 2.52
N PHE A 53 2.59 0.06 1.94
CA PHE A 53 2.79 -1.37 2.10
C PHE A 53 4.20 -1.81 1.68
N ASP A 54 4.66 -1.39 0.50
CA ASP A 54 6.00 -1.73 0.01
C ASP A 54 7.11 -1.18 0.91
N ARG A 55 6.91 0.02 1.50
CA ARG A 55 7.83 0.60 2.49
C ARG A 55 7.84 -0.23 3.78
N MET A 56 6.68 -0.64 4.26
CA MET A 56 6.56 -1.42 5.49
C MET A 56 7.13 -2.83 5.32
N MET A 57 6.92 -3.47 4.18
CA MET A 57 7.55 -4.77 3.90
C MET A 57 9.07 -4.67 3.95
N LYS A 58 9.66 -3.60 3.40
CA LYS A 58 11.10 -3.35 3.52
C LYS A 58 11.56 -3.06 4.95
N ALA A 59 10.75 -2.33 5.74
CA ALA A 59 11.06 -2.05 7.13
C ALA A 59 10.97 -3.32 8.00
N LEU A 60 10.05 -4.23 7.68
CA LEU A 60 9.91 -5.54 8.31
C LEU A 60 11.19 -6.37 8.16
N ASP A 61 11.75 -6.42 6.95
CA ASP A 61 13.02 -7.09 6.68
C ASP A 61 14.19 -6.50 7.50
N GLN A 62 14.08 -5.23 7.90
CA GLN A 62 15.07 -4.50 8.69
C GLN A 62 14.77 -4.47 10.21
N HIS A 63 13.71 -5.13 10.66
CA HIS A 63 13.23 -5.09 12.05
C HIS A 63 12.96 -3.67 12.59
N ARG A 64 12.41 -2.79 11.76
CA ARG A 64 12.16 -1.37 12.06
C ARG A 64 10.69 -0.97 11.88
N CYS A 65 9.76 -1.82 12.26
CA CYS A 65 8.35 -1.59 11.97
C CYS A 65 7.58 -0.84 13.05
N GLY A 66 8.06 -0.85 14.30
CA GLY A 66 7.31 -0.35 15.45
C GLY A 66 7.70 1.06 15.89
N GLN A 67 6.72 1.78 16.41
CA GLN A 67 6.88 3.04 17.12
C GLN A 67 6.20 2.91 18.49
N GLU A 68 6.97 3.14 19.57
CA GLU A 68 6.42 3.16 20.92
C GLU A 68 5.47 4.33 21.11
N MET A 69 4.39 4.08 21.83
CA MET A 69 3.41 5.09 22.18
C MET A 69 3.82 5.79 23.47
N LEU A 70 3.83 7.14 23.47
CA LEU A 70 4.08 7.93 24.68
C LEU A 70 3.05 7.66 25.77
N VAL A 71 1.79 7.46 25.38
CA VAL A 71 0.69 7.08 26.26
C VAL A 71 0.07 5.82 25.71
N PRO A 72 0.15 4.68 26.42
CA PRO A 72 -0.49 3.44 26.00
C PRO A 72 -1.99 3.60 25.84
N MET A 73 -2.57 2.91 24.87
CA MET A 73 -4.00 2.90 24.63
C MET A 73 -4.61 1.63 25.21
N ILE A 74 -5.60 1.79 26.08
CA ILE A 74 -6.33 0.66 26.68
C ILE A 74 -7.52 0.31 25.80
N VAL A 75 -7.68 -0.97 25.52
CA VAL A 75 -8.78 -1.52 24.72
C VAL A 75 -9.41 -2.68 25.48
N SER A 76 -10.73 -2.64 25.64
CA SER A 76 -11.49 -3.76 26.26
C SER A 76 -11.70 -4.86 25.22
N LEU A 77 -11.39 -6.08 25.61
CA LEU A 77 -11.49 -7.30 24.81
C LEU A 77 -12.10 -8.44 25.61
N THR A 78 -12.74 -9.38 24.93
CA THR A 78 -13.14 -10.63 25.54
C THR A 78 -11.93 -11.52 25.82
N ARG A 79 -12.08 -12.50 26.72
CA ARG A 79 -11.02 -13.49 27.02
C ARG A 79 -10.56 -14.25 25.77
N ARG A 80 -11.50 -14.55 24.87
CA ARG A 80 -11.20 -15.24 23.61
C ARG A 80 -10.33 -14.40 22.69
N GLU A 81 -10.67 -13.11 22.54
CA GLU A 81 -9.88 -12.16 21.74
C GLU A 81 -8.47 -11.96 22.33
N GLN A 82 -8.35 -11.86 23.68
CA GLN A 82 -7.06 -11.79 24.36
C GLN A 82 -6.21 -13.03 24.08
N GLN A 83 -6.78 -14.23 24.24
CA GLN A 83 -6.08 -15.47 23.95
C GLN A 83 -5.59 -15.53 22.50
N LEU A 84 -6.43 -15.10 21.56
CA LEU A 84 -6.07 -15.05 20.13
C LEU A 84 -4.89 -14.10 19.89
N LEU A 85 -4.87 -12.95 20.54
CA LEU A 85 -3.74 -12.01 20.44
C LEU A 85 -2.46 -12.57 21.06
N ASP A 86 -2.55 -13.27 22.18
CA ASP A 86 -1.41 -13.91 22.85
C ASP A 86 -0.79 -15.01 21.96
N GLU A 87 -1.63 -15.81 21.30
CA GLU A 87 -1.18 -16.83 20.34
C GLU A 87 -0.39 -16.23 19.15
N HIS A 88 -0.70 -14.98 18.78
CA HIS A 88 -0.07 -14.26 17.66
C HIS A 88 0.86 -13.11 18.11
N ALA A 89 1.13 -12.97 19.41
CA ALA A 89 1.85 -11.81 19.96
C ALA A 89 3.20 -11.56 19.29
N ARG A 90 3.95 -12.62 18.97
CA ARG A 90 5.24 -12.53 18.29
C ARG A 90 5.10 -11.99 16.87
N GLU A 91 4.11 -12.46 16.12
CA GLU A 91 3.86 -12.01 14.75
C GLU A 91 3.44 -10.54 14.71
N LEU A 92 2.64 -10.12 15.70
CA LEU A 92 2.20 -8.73 15.84
C LEU A 92 3.36 -7.82 16.22
N ALA A 93 4.22 -8.26 17.13
CA ALA A 93 5.42 -7.50 17.51
C ALA A 93 6.38 -7.30 16.32
N ASP A 94 6.55 -8.29 15.44
CA ASP A 94 7.39 -8.20 14.26
C ASP A 94 6.93 -7.08 13.29
N ILE A 95 5.64 -6.84 13.19
CA ILE A 95 5.07 -5.75 12.37
C ILE A 95 5.00 -4.42 13.13
N GLY A 96 5.46 -4.38 14.39
CA GLY A 96 5.49 -3.18 15.21
C GLY A 96 4.27 -2.96 16.10
N LEU A 97 3.34 -3.91 16.18
CA LEU A 97 2.19 -3.85 17.09
C LEU A 97 2.49 -4.67 18.35
N VAL A 98 2.72 -3.99 19.47
CA VAL A 98 2.94 -4.63 20.78
C VAL A 98 1.71 -4.38 21.65
N VAL A 99 1.08 -5.47 22.08
CA VAL A 99 -0.09 -5.48 22.93
C VAL A 99 0.23 -6.28 24.17
N GLU A 100 -0.06 -5.73 25.36
CA GLU A 100 0.19 -6.36 26.65
C GLU A 100 -1.13 -6.51 27.42
N PRO A 101 -1.32 -7.56 28.20
CA PRO A 101 -2.47 -7.69 29.11
C PRO A 101 -2.54 -6.51 30.07
N PHE A 102 -3.75 -6.00 30.30
CA PHE A 102 -4.02 -4.93 31.25
C PHE A 102 -5.35 -5.20 31.98
N GLY A 103 -5.27 -5.86 33.15
CA GLY A 103 -6.48 -6.28 33.89
C GLY A 103 -7.10 -7.57 33.31
N GLU A 104 -8.38 -7.81 33.68
CA GLU A 104 -9.06 -9.07 33.32
C GLU A 104 -9.58 -9.12 31.86
N ASN A 105 -10.10 -7.99 31.38
CA ASN A 105 -10.73 -7.89 30.06
C ASN A 105 -10.22 -6.70 29.25
N GLU A 106 -8.98 -6.30 29.47
CA GLU A 106 -8.37 -5.15 28.83
C GLU A 106 -6.95 -5.48 28.37
N VAL A 107 -6.54 -4.83 27.31
CA VAL A 107 -5.16 -4.87 26.81
C VAL A 107 -4.65 -3.45 26.64
N SER A 108 -3.33 -3.31 26.76
CA SER A 108 -2.61 -2.06 26.55
C SER A 108 -1.81 -2.14 25.26
N ILE A 109 -2.10 -1.27 24.29
CA ILE A 109 -1.28 -1.11 23.08
C ILE A 109 -0.07 -0.25 23.45
N ARG A 110 1.13 -0.82 23.39
CA ARG A 110 2.41 -0.18 23.72
C ARG A 110 3.14 0.36 22.50
N SER A 111 3.04 -0.34 21.40
CA SER A 111 3.68 0.03 20.13
C SER A 111 2.73 -0.17 18.99
N ILE A 112 2.86 0.65 17.98
CA ILE A 112 2.07 0.60 16.74
C ILE A 112 3.00 0.61 15.52
N PRO A 113 2.55 0.10 14.37
CA PRO A 113 3.30 0.26 13.12
C PRO A 113 3.59 1.73 12.84
N MET A 114 4.82 2.05 12.40
CA MET A 114 5.30 3.43 12.18
C MET A 114 4.43 4.29 11.27
N ILE A 115 3.65 3.66 10.38
CA ILE A 115 2.74 4.35 9.45
C ILE A 115 1.40 4.74 10.08
N LEU A 116 1.10 4.24 11.29
CA LEU A 116 -0.20 4.39 11.92
C LEU A 116 -0.17 5.52 12.95
N GLY A 117 -1.17 6.40 12.92
CA GLY A 117 -1.39 7.37 13.99
C GLY A 117 -2.11 6.74 15.18
N GLN A 118 -1.94 7.32 16.37
CA GLN A 118 -2.56 6.81 17.60
C GLN A 118 -4.08 6.60 17.50
N PRO A 119 -4.90 7.50 16.91
CA PRO A 119 -6.34 7.32 16.84
C PRO A 119 -6.80 6.06 16.09
N GLN A 120 -5.97 5.54 15.20
CA GLN A 120 -6.28 4.36 14.39
C GLN A 120 -5.88 3.04 15.06
N ALA A 121 -5.10 3.07 16.14
CA ALA A 121 -4.53 1.89 16.79
C ALA A 121 -5.61 0.90 17.29
N ALA A 122 -6.62 1.38 18.00
CA ALA A 122 -7.72 0.54 18.48
C ALA A 122 -8.52 -0.07 17.33
N GLY A 123 -8.74 0.70 16.29
CA GLY A 123 -9.42 0.21 15.09
C GLY A 123 -8.62 -0.86 14.35
N LEU A 124 -7.29 -0.68 14.24
CA LEU A 124 -6.42 -1.70 13.66
C LEU A 124 -6.45 -2.99 14.47
N LEU A 125 -6.39 -2.89 15.80
CA LEU A 125 -6.44 -4.07 16.66
C LEU A 125 -7.72 -4.88 16.44
N ARG A 126 -8.88 -4.23 16.29
CA ARG A 126 -10.14 -4.91 16.00
C ARG A 126 -10.13 -5.57 14.61
N ASP A 127 -9.66 -4.86 13.59
CA ASP A 127 -9.55 -5.46 12.23
C ASP A 127 -8.62 -6.69 12.22
N ILE A 128 -7.55 -6.67 13.03
CA ILE A 128 -6.64 -7.82 13.16
C ILE A 128 -7.35 -8.99 13.84
N ILE A 129 -8.07 -8.74 14.92
CA ILE A 129 -8.85 -9.77 15.61
C ILE A 129 -9.85 -10.40 14.63
N ASP A 130 -10.64 -9.57 13.94
CA ASP A 130 -11.60 -10.03 12.93
C ASP A 130 -10.91 -10.86 11.83
N GLN A 131 -9.74 -10.44 11.38
CA GLN A 131 -8.95 -11.17 10.38
C GLN A 131 -8.52 -12.54 10.90
N LEU A 132 -7.99 -12.61 12.14
CA LEU A 132 -7.51 -13.84 12.75
C LEU A 132 -8.67 -14.81 13.06
N GLU A 133 -9.82 -14.32 13.53
CA GLU A 133 -11.01 -15.13 13.78
C GLU A 133 -11.62 -15.71 12.51
N ASN A 134 -11.54 -15.00 11.39
CA ASN A 134 -12.07 -15.44 10.10
C ASN A 134 -11.06 -16.25 9.27
N GLU A 135 -9.82 -16.42 9.76
CA GLU A 135 -8.81 -17.17 9.05
C GLU A 135 -9.18 -18.66 9.01
N ARG A 136 -9.27 -19.24 7.81
CA ARG A 136 -9.59 -20.64 7.60
C ARG A 136 -8.38 -21.40 7.05
N GLY A 137 -8.03 -22.49 7.70
CA GLY A 137 -6.94 -23.36 7.29
C GLY A 137 -5.55 -22.86 7.70
N VAL A 138 -4.50 -23.51 7.18
CA VAL A 138 -3.12 -23.15 7.50
C VAL A 138 -2.66 -22.02 6.60
N VAL A 139 -2.52 -20.83 7.17
CA VAL A 139 -1.97 -19.66 6.48
C VAL A 139 -0.49 -19.52 6.85
N SER A 140 0.37 -19.29 5.85
CA SER A 140 1.79 -19.08 6.14
C SER A 140 2.01 -17.77 6.89
N LEU A 141 3.03 -17.74 7.75
CA LEU A 141 3.42 -16.55 8.53
C LEU A 141 3.59 -15.31 7.65
N GLU A 142 4.24 -15.45 6.50
CA GLU A 142 4.45 -14.35 5.55
C GLU A 142 3.13 -13.78 5.02
N LYS A 143 2.18 -14.63 4.65
CA LYS A 143 0.87 -14.19 4.16
C LYS A 143 0.08 -13.47 5.25
N ARG A 144 0.12 -13.97 6.49
CA ARG A 144 -0.57 -13.33 7.61
C ARG A 144 0.04 -11.98 7.93
N ARG A 145 1.36 -11.86 8.03
CA ARG A 145 2.07 -10.58 8.20
C ARG A 145 1.71 -9.59 7.10
N ALA A 146 1.71 -10.02 5.85
CA ALA A 146 1.32 -9.18 4.73
C ALA A 146 -0.14 -8.71 4.84
N ALA A 147 -1.07 -9.57 5.23
CA ALA A 147 -2.48 -9.23 5.43
C ALA A 147 -2.66 -8.18 6.54
N ILE A 148 -1.98 -8.35 7.68
CA ILE A 148 -2.05 -7.40 8.81
C ILE A 148 -1.42 -6.06 8.43
N LEU A 149 -0.29 -6.04 7.73
CA LEU A 149 0.30 -4.80 7.21
C LEU A 149 -0.62 -4.09 6.20
N ALA A 150 -1.34 -4.84 5.37
CA ALA A 150 -2.32 -4.26 4.45
C ALA A 150 -3.47 -3.57 5.20
N LEU A 151 -3.94 -4.14 6.32
CA LEU A 151 -4.94 -3.50 7.19
C LEU A 151 -4.39 -2.20 7.80
N ALA A 152 -3.14 -2.21 8.29
CA ALA A 152 -2.49 -1.03 8.84
C ALA A 152 -2.35 0.08 7.79
N CYS A 153 -1.91 -0.24 6.57
CA CYS A 153 -1.80 0.70 5.47
C CYS A 153 -3.15 1.31 5.08
N LYS A 154 -4.20 0.49 4.99
CA LYS A 154 -5.56 0.98 4.71
C LYS A 154 -6.04 1.99 5.74
N ARG A 155 -5.75 1.77 7.03
CA ARG A 155 -6.16 2.68 8.10
C ARG A 155 -5.33 3.95 8.18
N SER A 156 -4.08 3.90 7.71
CA SER A 156 -3.18 5.06 7.72
C SER A 156 -3.53 6.07 6.62
N VAL A 157 -4.07 5.60 5.50
CA VAL A 157 -4.46 6.46 4.38
C VAL A 157 -5.84 7.04 4.61
N ARG A 158 -5.92 8.36 4.74
CA ARG A 158 -7.19 9.07 4.89
C ARG A 158 -7.86 9.23 3.53
N SER A 159 -9.13 8.84 3.46
CA SER A 159 -9.96 9.12 2.28
C SER A 159 -10.15 10.63 2.14
N GLY A 160 -9.93 11.16 0.93
CA GLY A 160 -10.14 12.58 0.62
C GLY A 160 -8.98 13.51 0.99
N GLU A 161 -7.83 13.01 1.41
CA GLU A 161 -6.61 13.80 1.51
C GLU A 161 -6.17 14.19 0.10
N ARG A 162 -6.25 15.51 -0.19
CA ARG A 162 -5.85 16.03 -1.51
C ARG A 162 -4.34 16.01 -1.62
N LEU A 163 -3.86 15.31 -2.63
CA LEU A 163 -2.47 15.36 -3.02
C LEU A 163 -2.18 16.70 -3.73
N ASN A 164 -1.03 17.27 -3.44
CA ASN A 164 -0.55 18.39 -4.24
C ASN A 164 -0.01 17.91 -5.60
N ASP A 165 0.20 18.82 -6.55
CA ASP A 165 0.65 18.48 -7.91
C ASP A 165 1.99 17.74 -7.94
N ALA A 166 2.89 17.98 -6.98
CA ALA A 166 4.17 17.30 -6.90
C ALA A 166 3.98 15.83 -6.48
N ASP A 167 3.13 15.59 -5.48
CA ASP A 167 2.78 14.25 -5.02
C ASP A 167 2.09 13.45 -6.13
N ILE A 168 1.17 14.09 -6.87
CA ILE A 168 0.49 13.48 -8.02
C ILE A 168 1.52 13.05 -9.08
N ARG A 169 2.45 13.94 -9.44
CA ARG A 169 3.49 13.62 -10.43
C ARG A 169 4.38 12.47 -9.99
N GLU A 170 4.76 12.44 -8.71
CA GLU A 170 5.56 11.35 -8.15
C GLU A 170 4.80 10.02 -8.20
N LEU A 171 3.53 10.01 -7.82
CA LEU A 171 2.68 8.81 -7.88
C LEU A 171 2.53 8.30 -9.32
N VAL A 172 2.21 9.19 -10.26
CA VAL A 172 2.06 8.85 -11.67
C VAL A 172 3.36 8.31 -12.25
N SER A 173 4.50 8.95 -11.95
CA SER A 173 5.81 8.47 -12.38
C SER A 173 6.10 7.05 -11.87
N ARG A 174 5.80 6.78 -10.60
CA ARG A 174 6.00 5.44 -10.01
C ARG A 174 5.15 4.36 -10.69
N VAL A 175 3.90 4.69 -11.04
CA VAL A 175 3.00 3.79 -11.76
C VAL A 175 3.47 3.57 -13.19
N ALA A 176 3.82 4.65 -13.91
CA ALA A 176 4.29 4.58 -15.29
C ALA A 176 5.62 3.82 -15.43
N ASP A 177 6.55 4.03 -14.49
CA ASP A 177 7.84 3.33 -14.46
C ASP A 177 7.73 1.87 -13.98
N LYS A 178 6.52 1.38 -13.74
CA LYS A 178 6.26 0.04 -13.17
C LYS A 178 7.01 -0.22 -11.85
N ARG A 179 7.34 0.83 -11.10
CA ARG A 179 7.96 0.72 -9.78
C ARG A 179 6.97 0.32 -8.69
N VAL A 180 5.68 0.39 -9.01
CA VAL A 180 4.59 -0.04 -8.14
C VAL A 180 3.86 -1.18 -8.83
N ILE A 181 3.57 -2.24 -8.09
CA ILE A 181 2.74 -3.34 -8.59
C ILE A 181 1.35 -2.76 -8.90
N PRO A 182 0.75 -3.05 -10.08
CA PRO A 182 -0.49 -2.40 -10.53
C PRO A 182 -1.75 -2.88 -9.77
N ALA A 183 -1.57 -3.44 -8.59
CA ALA A 183 -2.63 -3.88 -7.69
C ALA A 183 -2.35 -3.44 -6.25
N SER A 184 -3.41 -3.14 -5.49
CA SER A 184 -3.31 -2.88 -4.06
C SER A 184 -2.83 -4.13 -3.31
N PRO A 185 -2.41 -4.03 -2.04
CA PRO A 185 -2.06 -5.20 -1.23
C PRO A 185 -3.19 -6.24 -1.13
N ARG A 186 -4.42 -5.83 -1.38
CA ARG A 186 -5.63 -6.67 -1.37
C ARG A 186 -6.05 -7.17 -2.76
N GLY A 187 -5.26 -6.87 -3.81
CA GLY A 187 -5.50 -7.33 -5.17
C GLY A 187 -6.45 -6.44 -6.00
N THR A 188 -6.90 -5.29 -5.48
CA THR A 188 -7.70 -4.34 -6.27
C THR A 188 -6.82 -3.62 -7.30
N PRO A 189 -7.28 -3.43 -8.55
CA PRO A 189 -6.52 -2.66 -9.53
C PRO A 189 -6.25 -1.23 -9.06
N LEU A 190 -5.03 -0.73 -9.23
CA LEU A 190 -4.67 0.65 -8.94
C LEU A 190 -4.99 1.59 -10.10
N VAL A 191 -5.06 1.03 -11.30
CA VAL A 191 -5.19 1.78 -12.55
C VAL A 191 -6.20 1.11 -13.44
N VAL A 192 -7.12 1.90 -13.97
CA VAL A 192 -8.02 1.51 -15.07
C VAL A 192 -7.61 2.28 -16.30
N ALA A 193 -7.32 1.59 -17.40
CA ALA A 193 -6.94 2.21 -18.66
C ALA A 193 -8.04 2.04 -19.72
N LEU A 194 -8.33 3.12 -20.45
CA LEU A 194 -9.21 3.15 -21.60
C LEU A 194 -8.36 3.50 -22.82
N ASN A 195 -8.30 2.63 -23.80
CA ASN A 195 -7.59 2.91 -25.04
C ASN A 195 -8.36 3.90 -25.91
N LYS A 196 -7.65 4.79 -26.60
CA LYS A 196 -8.23 5.77 -27.53
C LYS A 196 -9.16 5.12 -28.55
N THR A 197 -8.76 3.96 -29.10
CA THR A 197 -9.59 3.22 -30.04
C THR A 197 -10.95 2.80 -29.47
N ASP A 198 -10.98 2.38 -28.21
CA ASP A 198 -12.25 2.01 -27.55
C ASP A 198 -13.13 3.23 -27.31
N ILE A 199 -12.52 4.38 -26.99
CA ILE A 199 -13.23 5.66 -26.86
C ILE A 199 -13.81 6.07 -28.23
N ASP A 200 -12.99 6.08 -29.28
CA ASP A 200 -13.42 6.44 -30.64
C ASP A 200 -14.54 5.53 -31.14
N ARG A 201 -14.46 4.23 -30.84
CA ARG A 201 -15.52 3.26 -31.18
C ARG A 201 -16.85 3.61 -30.49
N ARG A 202 -16.81 3.99 -29.21
CA ARG A 202 -18.04 4.41 -28.48
C ARG A 202 -18.67 5.67 -29.07
N PHE A 203 -17.86 6.59 -29.60
CA PHE A 203 -18.32 7.77 -30.31
C PHE A 203 -18.61 7.54 -31.79
N ARG A 204 -18.52 6.29 -32.31
CA ARG A 204 -18.70 5.93 -33.72
C ARG A 204 -17.80 6.72 -34.67
N ARG A 205 -16.58 7.05 -34.24
CA ARG A 205 -15.58 7.79 -35.05
C ARG A 205 -14.70 6.90 -35.89
N MET A 206 -14.78 5.58 -35.74
CA MET A 206 -14.09 4.61 -36.59
C MET A 206 -15.02 4.27 -37.77
N GLN A 207 -14.56 4.58 -38.97
CA GLN A 207 -15.11 4.08 -40.23
C GLN A 207 -14.45 2.76 -40.59
#